data_479c5e8863955cfcf94325a38ed2402e
#
_entry.id   479c5e8863955cfcf94325a38ed2402e
#
_cell.length_a   1.000
_cell.length_b   1.000
_cell.length_c   1.000
_cell.angle_alpha   90.00
_cell.angle_beta   90.00
_cell.angle_gamma   90.00
#
_symmetry.space_group_name_H-M   'P 1'
#
loop_
_entity.id
_entity.type
_entity.pdbx_description
1 polymer ?
#
loop_
_entity_poly.entity_id
_entity_poly.type
_entity_poly.pdbx_seq_one_letter_code
_entity_poly.pdbx_strand_id
1 'polypeptide(L)'
;YTLVFNKEGVKAGEYQDSLHYQAPNAEGYEDRSLQGDLKLTDGKVPVTPGFFDTALTYMFDHEQISSVGLLTDGKPYVTVLCDGFPFVGVWTMEKTHPFVCLEPWYGVCDSKDFTGELKDRQGIQSLKAWETWEKGYSIRIE
;
A
#
# COMPACT_ATOMS: atom_id res chain seq x y z
N TYR A 1 16.41 -2.42 -7.15
CA TYR A 1 15.57 -2.52 -5.96
C TYR A 1 14.49 -3.56 -6.13
N THR A 2 14.06 -4.17 -5.02
CA THR A 2 12.99 -5.18 -5.01
C THR A 2 12.08 -4.88 -3.83
N LEU A 3 10.76 -4.82 -4.06
CA LEU A 3 9.77 -4.79 -2.99
C LEU A 3 9.56 -6.21 -2.45
N VAL A 4 9.41 -6.34 -1.16
CA VAL A 4 9.04 -7.58 -0.47
C VAL A 4 7.83 -7.32 0.41
N PHE A 5 6.82 -8.17 0.26
CA PHE A 5 5.55 -8.08 0.99
C PHE A 5 5.38 -9.30 1.89
N ASN A 6 4.98 -9.07 3.12
CA ASN A 6 4.68 -10.15 4.06
C ASN A 6 3.31 -9.93 4.70
N LYS A 7 2.66 -11.04 5.04
CA LYS A 7 1.43 -11.08 5.83
C LYS A 7 1.69 -11.86 7.11
N GLU A 8 1.29 -11.32 8.25
CA GLU A 8 1.38 -12.02 9.52
C GLU A 8 0.52 -13.29 9.50
N GLY A 9 1.00 -14.35 10.13
CA GLY A 9 0.34 -15.64 10.14
C GLY A 9 0.61 -16.55 8.93
N VAL A 10 1.25 -16.03 7.87
CA VAL A 10 1.76 -16.86 6.78
C VAL A 10 3.02 -17.59 7.27
N LYS A 11 3.05 -18.92 7.10
CA LYS A 11 4.19 -19.72 7.57
C LYS A 11 5.47 -19.38 6.83
N ALA A 12 6.59 -19.54 7.51
CA ALA A 12 7.90 -19.34 6.89
C ALA A 12 8.04 -20.27 5.66
N GLY A 13 8.38 -19.68 4.52
CA GLY A 13 8.48 -20.37 3.23
C GLY A 13 7.18 -20.44 2.42
N GLU A 14 6.06 -20.00 3.00
CA GLU A 14 4.82 -19.73 2.28
C GLU A 14 4.77 -18.24 1.97
N TYR A 15 4.45 -17.87 0.75
CA TYR A 15 4.40 -16.48 0.29
C TYR A 15 3.12 -16.23 -0.48
N GLN A 16 2.68 -14.97 -0.49
CA GLN A 16 1.62 -14.55 -1.39
C GLN A 16 2.13 -14.54 -2.84
N ASP A 17 1.37 -15.11 -3.76
CA ASP A 17 1.71 -15.13 -5.18
C ASP A 17 1.22 -13.88 -5.91
N SER A 18 0.30 -13.16 -5.30
CA SER A 18 -0.24 -11.90 -5.82
C SER A 18 -0.88 -11.08 -4.73
N LEU A 19 -0.96 -9.77 -4.97
CA LEU A 19 -1.70 -8.80 -4.18
C LEU A 19 -2.71 -8.09 -5.10
N HIS A 20 -3.96 -8.08 -4.69
CA HIS A 20 -4.96 -7.28 -5.37
C HIS A 20 -4.73 -5.80 -5.08
N TYR A 21 -4.77 -4.95 -6.09
CA TYR A 21 -4.62 -3.51 -5.94
C TYR A 21 -5.73 -2.74 -6.64
N GLN A 22 -5.99 -1.56 -6.14
CA GLN A 22 -6.72 -0.49 -6.80
C GLN A 22 -5.77 0.67 -7.08
N ALA A 23 -6.11 1.52 -8.04
CA ALA A 23 -5.33 2.70 -8.35
C ALA A 23 -6.24 3.92 -8.47
N PRO A 24 -5.79 5.11 -8.05
CA PRO A 24 -6.49 6.34 -8.37
C PRO A 24 -6.36 6.63 -9.88
N ASN A 25 -7.31 7.38 -10.41
CA ASN A 25 -7.21 7.90 -11.78
C ASN A 25 -6.20 9.06 -11.86
N ALA A 26 -5.99 9.59 -13.05
CA ALA A 26 -5.03 10.67 -13.29
C ALA A 26 -5.38 12.00 -12.56
N GLU A 27 -6.61 12.17 -12.10
CA GLU A 27 -7.07 13.32 -11.32
C GLU A 27 -6.89 13.09 -9.80
N GLY A 28 -6.47 11.88 -9.36
CA GLY A 28 -6.26 11.50 -7.97
C GLY A 28 -7.51 10.98 -7.25
N TYR A 29 -8.59 10.66 -7.97
CA TYR A 29 -9.78 10.06 -7.40
C TYR A 29 -9.70 8.53 -7.45
N GLU A 30 -10.32 7.87 -6.45
CA GLU A 30 -10.56 6.42 -6.51
C GLU A 30 -11.35 6.08 -7.77
N ASP A 31 -10.87 5.11 -8.51
CA ASP A 31 -11.54 4.60 -9.70
C ASP A 31 -11.53 3.06 -9.65
N ARG A 32 -12.67 2.48 -9.32
CA ARG A 32 -12.84 1.03 -9.17
C ARG A 32 -12.66 0.24 -10.47
N SER A 33 -12.60 0.91 -11.61
CA SER A 33 -12.25 0.27 -12.87
C SER A 33 -10.73 0.08 -13.02
N LEU A 34 -9.93 0.83 -12.26
CA LEU A 34 -8.47 0.76 -12.24
C LEU A 34 -8.00 -0.17 -11.12
N GLN A 35 -8.09 -1.46 -11.36
CA GLN A 35 -7.70 -2.50 -10.41
C GLN A 35 -7.02 -3.66 -11.13
N GLY A 36 -6.30 -4.47 -10.38
CA GLY A 36 -5.62 -5.64 -10.91
C GLY A 36 -4.88 -6.43 -9.84
N ASP A 37 -4.09 -7.39 -10.29
CA ASP A 37 -3.27 -8.21 -9.42
C ASP A 37 -1.79 -7.95 -9.70
N LEU A 38 -1.07 -7.49 -8.69
CA LEU A 38 0.39 -7.44 -8.72
C LEU A 38 0.92 -8.85 -8.44
N LYS A 39 1.54 -9.46 -9.46
CA LYS A 39 2.13 -10.79 -9.33
C LYS A 39 3.43 -10.75 -8.55
N LEU A 40 3.60 -11.70 -7.65
CA LEU A 40 4.78 -11.83 -6.79
C LEU A 40 5.48 -13.16 -7.05
N THR A 41 6.79 -13.18 -6.82
CA THR A 41 7.58 -14.41 -6.75
C THR A 41 8.22 -14.46 -5.36
N ASP A 42 7.86 -15.46 -4.57
CA ASP A 42 8.28 -15.57 -3.17
C ASP A 42 8.00 -14.29 -2.37
N GLY A 43 6.80 -13.71 -2.55
CA GLY A 43 6.40 -12.47 -1.90
C GLY A 43 7.11 -11.21 -2.39
N LYS A 44 7.80 -11.27 -3.52
CA LYS A 44 8.68 -10.19 -4.03
C LYS A 44 8.31 -9.76 -5.44
N VAL A 45 8.61 -8.50 -5.73
CA VAL A 45 8.54 -7.94 -7.08
C VAL A 45 9.69 -6.96 -7.33
N PRO A 46 10.45 -7.07 -8.43
CA PRO A 46 11.49 -6.11 -8.77
C PRO A 46 10.89 -4.77 -9.19
N VAL A 47 11.45 -3.68 -8.68
CA VAL A 47 11.13 -2.31 -9.12
C VAL A 47 12.02 -2.00 -10.32
N THR A 48 11.55 -2.40 -11.50
CA THR A 48 12.24 -2.16 -12.78
C THR A 48 11.77 -0.84 -13.41
N PRO A 49 12.50 -0.29 -14.40
CA PRO A 49 11.92 0.70 -15.30
C PRO A 49 10.61 0.14 -15.87
N GLY A 50 9.52 0.87 -15.71
CA GLY A 50 8.19 0.40 -16.13
C GLY A 50 7.34 -0.24 -15.01
N PHE A 51 7.87 -0.47 -13.81
CA PHE A 51 7.07 -0.97 -12.68
C PHE A 51 5.82 -0.10 -12.45
N PHE A 52 5.97 1.20 -12.56
CA PHE A 52 4.88 2.18 -12.43
C PHE A 52 4.17 2.53 -13.74
N ASP A 53 4.37 1.76 -14.82
CA ASP A 53 3.69 2.04 -16.10
C ASP A 53 2.19 1.72 -16.06
N THR A 54 1.81 0.74 -15.26
CA THR A 54 0.41 0.35 -15.08
C THR A 54 -0.32 1.31 -14.14
N ALA A 55 0.30 1.69 -13.05
CA ALA A 55 -0.25 2.62 -12.06
C ALA A 55 0.88 3.36 -11.36
N LEU A 56 0.71 4.67 -11.12
CA LEU A 56 1.63 5.45 -10.30
C LEU A 56 1.45 5.17 -8.81
N THR A 57 0.28 4.67 -8.43
CA THR A 57 -0.08 4.31 -7.06
C THR A 57 -0.78 2.95 -7.06
N TYR A 58 -0.21 2.01 -6.34
CA TYR A 58 -0.84 0.75 -5.99
C TYR A 58 -1.43 0.88 -4.59
N MET A 59 -2.76 0.77 -4.45
CA MET A 59 -3.47 0.78 -3.18
C MET A 59 -3.90 -0.65 -2.86
N PHE A 60 -3.29 -1.25 -1.86
CA PHE A 60 -3.62 -2.59 -1.37
C PHE A 60 -4.57 -2.46 -0.18
N ASP A 61 -5.73 -3.08 -0.26
CA ASP A 61 -6.79 -3.06 0.74
C ASP A 61 -6.89 -4.39 1.53
N HIS A 62 -7.94 -4.52 2.34
CA HIS A 62 -8.29 -5.75 3.07
C HIS A 62 -7.15 -6.31 3.94
N GLU A 63 -6.29 -5.46 4.46
CA GLU A 63 -5.17 -5.89 5.33
C GLU A 63 -4.30 -6.99 4.69
N GLN A 64 -4.11 -6.95 3.38
CA GLN A 64 -3.31 -7.96 2.66
C GLN A 64 -1.85 -7.98 3.09
N ILE A 65 -1.36 -6.90 3.71
CA ILE A 65 0.05 -6.66 3.97
C ILE A 65 0.25 -6.34 5.45
N SER A 66 1.15 -7.04 6.13
CA SER A 66 1.60 -6.72 7.49
C SER A 66 2.95 -6.00 7.49
N SER A 67 3.74 -6.18 6.45
CA SER A 67 4.94 -5.39 6.24
C SER A 67 5.30 -5.29 4.76
N VAL A 68 5.88 -4.16 4.38
CA VAL A 68 6.46 -3.94 3.06
C VAL A 68 7.90 -3.46 3.23
N GLY A 69 8.82 -4.14 2.55
CA GLY A 69 10.24 -3.82 2.58
C GLY A 69 10.80 -3.46 1.21
N LEU A 70 11.90 -2.75 1.22
CA LEU A 70 12.71 -2.48 0.05
C LEU A 70 14.06 -3.17 0.21
N LEU A 71 14.42 -3.97 -0.78
CA LEU A 71 15.75 -4.60 -0.87
C LEU A 71 16.59 -3.82 -1.89
N THR A 72 17.87 -3.71 -1.59
CA THR A 72 18.91 -3.28 -2.55
C THR A 72 19.93 -4.39 -2.72
N ASP A 73 20.19 -4.80 -3.96
CA ASP A 73 21.08 -5.92 -4.29
C ASP A 73 20.76 -7.21 -3.49
N GLY A 74 19.48 -7.47 -3.30
CA GLY A 74 18.97 -8.65 -2.57
C GLY A 74 19.10 -8.58 -1.05
N LYS A 75 19.60 -7.48 -0.50
CA LYS A 75 19.73 -7.26 0.96
C LYS A 75 18.64 -6.31 1.45
N PRO A 76 18.08 -6.53 2.65
CA PRO A 76 17.19 -5.58 3.27
C PRO A 76 17.82 -4.19 3.36
N TYR A 77 17.01 -3.16 3.09
CA TYR A 77 17.40 -1.76 3.20
C TYR A 77 16.50 -1.02 4.19
N VAL A 78 15.20 -1.13 4.01
CA VAL A 78 14.19 -0.57 4.89
C VAL A 78 12.94 -1.44 4.88
N THR A 79 12.29 -1.56 6.03
CA THR A 79 11.02 -2.29 6.16
C THR A 79 10.03 -1.44 6.96
N VAL A 80 8.85 -1.24 6.42
CA VAL A 80 7.69 -0.64 7.11
C VAL A 80 6.84 -1.78 7.67
N LEU A 81 6.69 -1.82 8.98
CA LEU A 81 5.84 -2.77 9.71
C LEU A 81 4.48 -2.09 9.92
N CYS A 82 3.44 -2.60 9.28
CA CYS A 82 2.13 -1.96 9.17
C CYS A 82 0.96 -2.92 9.45
N ASP A 83 1.19 -3.91 10.29
CA ASP A 83 0.14 -4.86 10.64
C ASP A 83 -1.10 -4.17 11.23
N GLY A 84 -2.29 -4.64 10.83
CA GLY A 84 -3.57 -4.05 11.22
C GLY A 84 -3.92 -2.72 10.53
N PHE A 85 -3.14 -2.28 9.53
CA PHE A 85 -3.57 -1.19 8.66
C PHE A 85 -4.49 -1.70 7.55
N PRO A 86 -5.65 -1.08 7.35
CA PRO A 86 -6.60 -1.53 6.34
C PRO A 86 -6.09 -1.35 4.90
N PHE A 87 -5.19 -0.38 4.70
CA PHE A 87 -4.61 -0.08 3.38
C PHE A 87 -3.11 0.12 3.46
N VAL A 88 -2.42 -0.24 2.38
CA VAL A 88 -1.01 0.12 2.15
C VAL A 88 -0.87 0.70 0.76
N GLY A 89 -0.29 1.89 0.67
CA GLY A 89 0.06 2.54 -0.59
C GLY A 89 1.52 2.30 -0.96
N VAL A 90 1.74 1.95 -2.22
CA VAL A 90 3.07 1.97 -2.85
C VAL A 90 2.99 2.86 -4.07
N TRP A 91 3.72 3.98 -4.08
CA TRP A 91 3.55 4.96 -5.13
C TRP A 91 4.80 5.76 -5.45
N THR A 92 4.77 6.40 -6.60
CA THR A 92 5.73 7.41 -7.04
C THR A 92 4.98 8.58 -7.67
N MET A 93 5.61 9.76 -7.77
CA MET A 93 4.98 10.94 -8.34
C MET A 93 4.81 10.84 -9.86
N GLU A 94 5.82 10.34 -10.53
CA GLU A 94 5.81 10.09 -11.98
C GLU A 94 6.79 8.95 -12.32
N LYS A 95 6.62 8.35 -13.49
CA LYS A 95 7.33 7.12 -13.90
C LYS A 95 8.86 7.20 -13.85
N THR A 96 9.40 8.40 -13.97
CA THR A 96 10.85 8.67 -14.03
C THR A 96 11.44 9.14 -12.70
N HIS A 97 10.61 9.35 -11.66
CA HIS A 97 11.12 9.78 -10.36
C HIS A 97 11.90 8.68 -9.67
N PRO A 98 13.10 8.99 -9.15
CA PRO A 98 13.96 8.01 -8.51
C PRO A 98 13.58 7.77 -7.04
N PHE A 99 12.31 7.65 -6.72
CA PHE A 99 11.83 7.31 -5.38
C PHE A 99 10.59 6.41 -5.40
N VAL A 100 10.36 5.73 -4.30
CA VAL A 100 9.14 4.99 -4.00
C VAL A 100 8.69 5.31 -2.59
N CYS A 101 7.40 5.57 -2.42
CA CYS A 101 6.76 5.73 -1.11
C CYS A 101 6.13 4.39 -0.68
N LEU A 102 6.27 4.08 0.60
CA LEU A 102 5.67 2.92 1.27
C LEU A 102 4.84 3.46 2.43
N GLU A 103 3.54 3.47 2.31
CA GLU A 103 2.66 4.21 3.20
C GLU A 103 1.51 3.36 3.75
N PRO A 104 1.45 3.09 5.06
CA PRO A 104 0.26 2.55 5.69
C PRO A 104 -0.83 3.62 5.81
N TRP A 105 -2.07 3.30 5.41
CA TRP A 105 -3.20 4.23 5.44
C TRP A 105 -4.41 3.67 6.19
N TYR A 106 -5.16 4.57 6.83
CA TYR A 106 -6.49 4.28 7.39
C TYR A 106 -7.62 4.72 6.47
N GLY A 107 -7.39 5.70 5.61
CA GLY A 107 -8.33 6.20 4.63
C GLY A 107 -7.70 6.28 3.24
N VAL A 108 -8.54 6.41 2.24
CA VAL A 108 -8.15 6.53 0.84
C VAL A 108 -8.75 7.79 0.22
N CYS A 109 -8.36 8.12 -1.01
CA CYS A 109 -8.97 9.21 -1.77
C CYS A 109 -10.44 8.92 -2.07
N ASP A 110 -11.23 9.98 -2.28
CA ASP A 110 -12.63 9.85 -2.65
C ASP A 110 -12.78 9.38 -4.09
N SER A 111 -13.88 8.71 -4.38
CA SER A 111 -14.30 8.50 -5.77
C SER A 111 -14.79 9.83 -6.38
N LYS A 112 -14.68 9.97 -7.69
CA LYS A 112 -15.12 11.19 -8.41
C LYS A 112 -16.61 11.50 -8.17
N ASP A 113 -17.42 10.47 -7.97
CA ASP A 113 -18.87 10.59 -7.76
C ASP A 113 -19.25 10.65 -6.27
N PHE A 114 -18.29 10.76 -5.37
CA PHE A 114 -18.58 10.87 -3.95
C PHE A 114 -19.24 12.21 -3.64
N THR A 115 -20.46 12.14 -3.13
CA THR A 115 -21.28 13.33 -2.74
C THR A 115 -21.69 13.29 -1.27
N GLY A 116 -21.14 12.35 -0.51
CA GLY A 116 -21.42 12.16 0.91
C GLY A 116 -20.75 13.21 1.80
N GLU A 117 -21.03 13.11 3.09
CA GLU A 117 -20.37 13.93 4.11
C GLU A 117 -19.00 13.29 4.48
N LEU A 118 -18.14 14.08 5.12
CA LEU A 118 -16.82 13.61 5.56
C LEU A 118 -16.88 12.29 6.35
N LYS A 119 -17.90 12.14 7.22
CA LYS A 119 -18.09 10.92 8.01
C LYS A 119 -18.38 9.65 7.19
N ASP A 120 -18.83 9.83 5.94
CA ASP A 120 -19.23 8.74 5.04
C ASP A 120 -18.09 8.28 4.14
N ARG A 121 -16.91 8.92 4.26
CA ARG A 121 -15.72 8.55 3.47
C ARG A 121 -15.19 7.20 3.89
N GLN A 122 -14.64 6.46 2.93
CA GLN A 122 -14.02 5.16 3.18
C GLN A 122 -12.81 5.30 4.12
N GLY A 123 -12.82 4.52 5.19
CA GLY A 123 -11.73 4.49 6.16
C GLY A 123 -11.66 5.68 7.12
N ILE A 124 -12.64 6.59 7.09
CA ILE A 124 -12.66 7.73 8.01
C ILE A 124 -12.75 7.26 9.46
N GLN A 125 -11.99 7.88 10.32
CA GLN A 125 -12.00 7.63 11.76
C GLN A 125 -12.88 8.67 12.47
N SER A 126 -13.70 8.23 13.40
CA SER A 126 -14.60 9.10 14.17
C SER A 126 -14.38 8.91 15.66
N LEU A 127 -14.31 10.02 16.39
CA LEU A 127 -14.17 10.06 17.85
C LEU A 127 -15.29 10.87 18.47
N LYS A 128 -15.81 10.41 19.59
CA LYS A 128 -16.64 11.25 20.44
C LYS A 128 -15.77 12.23 21.22
N ALA A 129 -16.42 13.24 21.79
CA ALA A 129 -15.72 14.16 22.68
C ALA A 129 -14.98 13.38 23.79
N TRP A 130 -13.73 13.75 24.05
CA TRP A 130 -12.85 13.16 25.07
C TRP A 130 -12.36 11.72 24.81
N GLU A 131 -12.69 11.11 23.67
CA GLU A 131 -12.07 9.86 23.24
C GLU A 131 -10.69 10.11 22.62
N THR A 132 -9.81 9.14 22.76
CA THR A 132 -8.48 9.13 22.15
C THR A 132 -8.39 7.99 21.14
N TRP A 133 -7.81 8.26 19.99
CA TRP A 133 -7.44 7.25 19.01
C TRP A 133 -5.92 7.30 18.83
N GLU A 134 -5.29 6.14 18.91
CA GLU A 134 -3.86 6.00 18.75
C GLU A 134 -3.56 4.81 17.86
N LYS A 135 -2.73 5.02 16.86
CA LYS A 135 -2.19 4.00 15.98
C LYS A 135 -0.77 4.36 15.60
N GLY A 136 0.00 3.33 15.33
CA GLY A 136 1.39 3.50 14.95
C GLY A 136 1.84 2.43 13.98
N TYR A 137 2.89 2.71 13.27
CA TYR A 137 3.66 1.75 12.49
C TYR A 137 5.14 1.89 12.87
N SER A 138 5.95 0.94 12.46
CA SER A 138 7.38 0.99 12.73
C SER A 138 8.17 0.95 11.42
N ILE A 139 9.29 1.67 11.40
CA ILE A 139 10.24 1.61 10.30
C ILE A 139 11.51 0.97 10.84
N ARG A 140 11.92 -0.13 10.20
CA ARG A 140 13.20 -0.79 10.46
C ARG A 140 14.19 -0.39 9.38
N ILE A 141 15.33 0.15 9.79
CA ILE A 141 16.48 0.40 8.93
C ILE A 141 17.44 -0.78 9.10
N GLU A 142 17.83 -1.39 8.00
CA GLU A 142 18.64 -2.62 7.97
C GLU A 142 20.12 -2.34 7.67
#